data_9a9300b0fcde3147a9343f6814959e9b
#
_entry.id   9a9300b0fcde3147a9343f6814959e9b
#
_cell.length_a   1.000
_cell.length_b   1.000
_cell.length_c   1.000
_cell.angle_alpha   90.00
_cell.angle_beta   90.00
_cell.angle_gamma   90.00
#
_symmetry.space_group_name_H-M   'P 1'
#
loop_
_entity.id
_entity.type
_entity.pdbx_description
1 polymer ?
#
loop_
_entity_poly.entity_id
_entity_poly.type
_entity_poly.pdbx_seq_one_letter_code
_entity_poly.pdbx_strand_id
1 'polypeptide(L)'
;MNTHSKSLVAGFGLLLVLTAPVFGQGDPRTDPKAVKKVVATVDQDGVQRVAIVGGGYFYDPNYVVVKANVPVELSVTKEAGMTPHDFAIKAPEAGIDVAIKSLDTKPQVVKFTPTKAGKYPFICTKKMVFMQSHKDKGMQGVLEVTE
;
A
#
# COMPACT_ATOMS: atom_id res chain seq x y z
N MET A 1 63.58 48.29 -30.69
CA MET A 1 62.62 47.23 -31.12
C MET A 1 62.02 46.64 -29.85
N ASN A 2 60.77 46.99 -29.55
CA ASN A 2 60.07 46.65 -28.30
C ASN A 2 59.30 45.37 -28.45
N THR A 3 59.62 44.38 -27.64
CA THR A 3 58.82 43.20 -27.50
C THR A 3 58.02 43.26 -26.18
N HIS A 4 56.73 43.52 -26.28
CA HIS A 4 55.79 43.47 -25.14
C HIS A 4 55.41 42.03 -24.82
N SER A 5 55.84 41.53 -23.66
CA SER A 5 55.41 40.32 -23.08
C SER A 5 53.98 40.53 -22.43
N LYS A 6 52.99 39.83 -22.90
CA LYS A 6 51.66 39.81 -22.27
C LYS A 6 51.60 38.64 -21.30
N SER A 7 51.58 38.95 -20.01
CA SER A 7 51.29 37.94 -18.94
C SER A 7 49.83 37.55 -18.94
N LEU A 8 49.54 36.25 -19.12
CA LEU A 8 48.21 35.65 -18.98
C LEU A 8 48.00 35.26 -17.52
N VAL A 9 47.12 35.97 -16.85
CA VAL A 9 46.70 35.58 -15.50
C VAL A 9 45.55 34.57 -15.63
N ALA A 10 45.84 33.30 -15.33
CA ALA A 10 44.84 32.27 -15.25
C ALA A 10 44.12 32.35 -13.89
N GLY A 11 42.88 32.84 -13.90
CA GLY A 11 42.00 32.82 -12.73
C GLY A 11 41.45 31.42 -12.47
N PHE A 12 41.89 30.82 -11.38
CA PHE A 12 41.33 29.54 -10.89
C PHE A 12 40.01 29.83 -10.17
N GLY A 13 38.88 29.64 -10.87
CA GLY A 13 37.55 29.73 -10.29
C GLY A 13 37.29 28.51 -9.44
N LEU A 14 37.28 28.65 -8.11
CA LEU A 14 36.89 27.61 -7.17
C LEU A 14 35.36 27.43 -7.25
N LEU A 15 34.91 26.37 -7.93
CA LEU A 15 33.52 25.99 -8.01
C LEU A 15 33.09 25.32 -6.67
N LEU A 16 32.41 26.09 -5.82
CA LEU A 16 31.84 25.57 -4.56
C LEU A 16 30.62 24.75 -4.90
N VAL A 17 30.75 23.42 -4.94
CA VAL A 17 29.60 22.51 -5.06
C VAL A 17 28.91 22.44 -3.72
N LEU A 18 27.80 23.17 -3.57
CA LEU A 18 26.88 22.98 -2.43
C LEU A 18 26.17 21.64 -2.59
N THR A 19 26.61 20.63 -1.87
CA THR A 19 25.86 19.39 -1.70
C THR A 19 24.73 19.64 -0.71
N ALA A 20 23.51 19.84 -1.21
CA ALA A 20 22.31 19.85 -0.36
C ALA A 20 22.13 18.44 0.26
N PRO A 21 21.80 18.34 1.56
CA PRO A 21 21.47 17.05 2.15
C PRO A 21 20.21 16.50 1.49
N VAL A 22 20.32 15.34 0.86
CA VAL A 22 19.16 14.57 0.41
C VAL A 22 18.51 14.02 1.69
N PHE A 23 17.47 14.69 2.18
CA PHE A 23 16.59 14.12 3.18
C PHE A 23 15.95 12.88 2.54
N GLY A 24 16.26 11.71 3.08
CA GLY A 24 15.66 10.45 2.65
C GLY A 24 14.14 10.56 2.80
N GLN A 25 13.43 10.63 1.68
CA GLN A 25 11.98 10.49 1.68
C GLN A 25 11.71 9.05 2.10
N GLY A 26 10.98 8.88 3.20
CA GLY A 26 10.54 7.56 3.65
C GLY A 26 9.80 6.85 2.50
N ASP A 27 9.97 5.53 2.41
CA ASP A 27 9.31 4.73 1.38
C ASP A 27 7.78 4.95 1.49
N PRO A 28 7.12 5.51 0.46
CA PRO A 28 5.67 5.77 0.49
C PRO A 28 4.83 4.50 0.68
N ARG A 29 5.44 3.31 0.54
CA ARG A 29 4.79 2.03 0.82
C ARG A 29 4.64 1.76 2.31
N THR A 30 5.43 2.43 3.14
CA THR A 30 5.42 2.25 4.60
C THR A 30 4.58 3.30 5.33
N ASP A 31 4.09 4.34 4.63
CA ASP A 31 3.17 5.31 5.23
C ASP A 31 1.75 4.73 5.27
N PRO A 32 1.23 4.37 6.48
CA PRO A 32 -0.11 3.83 6.62
C PRO A 32 -1.23 4.83 6.28
N LYS A 33 -0.90 6.11 6.15
CA LYS A 33 -1.84 7.18 5.80
C LYS A 33 -1.87 7.48 4.31
N ALA A 34 -0.87 7.04 3.54
CA ALA A 34 -0.87 7.20 2.10
C ALA A 34 -1.97 6.34 1.46
N VAL A 35 -2.88 6.96 0.73
CA VAL A 35 -3.94 6.24 0.01
C VAL A 35 -3.38 5.66 -1.28
N LYS A 36 -3.37 4.33 -1.37
CA LYS A 36 -2.98 3.57 -2.56
C LYS A 36 -4.22 2.89 -3.11
N LYS A 37 -4.77 3.47 -4.18
CA LYS A 37 -6.03 3.05 -4.79
C LYS A 37 -5.79 2.12 -5.99
N VAL A 38 -6.52 1.00 -6.02
CA VAL A 38 -6.63 0.10 -7.17
C VAL A 38 -8.10 -0.04 -7.54
N VAL A 39 -8.40 0.07 -8.84
CA VAL A 39 -9.71 -0.26 -9.41
C VAL A 39 -9.56 -1.61 -10.08
N ALA A 40 -10.29 -2.62 -9.61
CA ALA A 40 -10.25 -3.94 -10.19
C ALA A 40 -10.89 -3.95 -11.58
N THR A 41 -10.26 -4.65 -12.52
CA THR A 41 -10.86 -4.98 -13.81
C THR A 41 -11.59 -6.32 -13.72
N VAL A 42 -12.60 -6.50 -14.56
CA VAL A 42 -13.23 -7.81 -14.71
C VAL A 42 -12.42 -8.59 -15.73
N ASP A 43 -11.87 -9.73 -15.33
CA ASP A 43 -11.09 -10.61 -16.19
C ASP A 43 -11.99 -11.35 -17.20
N GLN A 44 -11.39 -12.06 -18.15
CA GLN A 44 -12.13 -12.79 -19.21
C GLN A 44 -13.08 -13.86 -18.64
N ASP A 45 -12.79 -14.40 -17.46
CA ASP A 45 -13.62 -15.37 -16.75
C ASP A 45 -14.72 -14.74 -15.88
N GLY A 46 -14.88 -13.42 -15.94
CA GLY A 46 -15.89 -12.68 -15.21
C GLY A 46 -15.56 -12.40 -13.76
N VAL A 47 -14.31 -12.58 -13.31
CA VAL A 47 -13.87 -12.38 -11.92
C VAL A 47 -13.02 -11.12 -11.79
N GLN A 48 -13.21 -10.38 -10.72
CA GLN A 48 -12.38 -9.23 -10.34
C GLN A 48 -11.27 -9.70 -9.39
N ARG A 49 -10.00 -9.47 -9.74
CA ARG A 49 -8.86 -9.92 -8.93
C ARG A 49 -8.01 -8.77 -8.46
N VAL A 50 -7.64 -8.79 -7.18
CA VAL A 50 -6.71 -7.83 -6.59
C VAL A 50 -5.75 -8.56 -5.66
N ALA A 51 -4.46 -8.24 -5.77
CA ALA A 51 -3.44 -8.65 -4.82
C ALA A 51 -3.26 -7.56 -3.75
N ILE A 52 -3.19 -7.97 -2.49
CA ILE A 52 -2.97 -7.08 -1.34
C ILE A 52 -1.79 -7.63 -0.53
N VAL A 53 -0.84 -6.76 -0.21
CA VAL A 53 0.28 -7.08 0.67
C VAL A 53 0.07 -6.37 2.01
N GLY A 54 0.16 -7.11 3.12
CA GLY A 54 0.18 -6.55 4.47
C GLY A 54 1.59 -6.54 5.04
N GLY A 55 1.93 -5.52 5.82
CA GLY A 55 3.23 -5.45 6.50
C GLY A 55 3.36 -4.14 7.27
N GLY A 56 4.28 -4.03 8.24
CA GLY A 56 4.57 -2.77 8.91
C GLY A 56 3.36 -1.95 9.39
N TYR A 57 2.24 -2.61 9.72
CA TYR A 57 0.94 -2.02 10.07
C TYR A 57 0.23 -1.30 8.91
N PHE A 58 0.41 -1.73 7.67
CA PHE A 58 -0.28 -1.24 6.49
C PHE A 58 -0.86 -2.38 5.65
N TYR A 59 -1.73 -2.01 4.69
CA TYR A 59 -2.07 -2.81 3.51
C TYR A 59 -1.73 -2.01 2.25
N ASP A 60 -1.26 -2.71 1.22
CA ASP A 60 -0.95 -2.14 -0.09
C ASP A 60 -1.55 -3.02 -1.21
N PRO A 61 -2.54 -2.56 -1.98
CA PRO A 61 -3.29 -1.30 -1.83
C PRO A 61 -4.15 -1.26 -0.55
N ASN A 62 -4.41 -0.05 -0.04
CA ASN A 62 -5.31 0.16 1.09
C ASN A 62 -6.67 0.76 0.67
N TYR A 63 -6.88 0.91 -0.64
CA TYR A 63 -8.16 1.31 -1.22
C TYR A 63 -8.42 0.50 -2.49
N VAL A 64 -9.41 -0.38 -2.43
CA VAL A 64 -9.77 -1.28 -3.53
C VAL A 64 -11.17 -0.94 -4.01
N VAL A 65 -11.35 -0.80 -5.33
CA VAL A 65 -12.67 -0.57 -5.94
C VAL A 65 -13.06 -1.77 -6.77
N VAL A 66 -14.27 -2.29 -6.54
CA VAL A 66 -14.87 -3.42 -7.25
C VAL A 66 -16.29 -3.09 -7.67
N LYS A 67 -16.87 -3.87 -8.59
CA LYS A 67 -18.28 -3.79 -9.00
C LYS A 67 -19.15 -4.74 -8.17
N ALA A 68 -20.36 -4.30 -7.86
CA ALA A 68 -21.40 -5.13 -7.27
C ALA A 68 -21.82 -6.25 -8.22
N ASN A 69 -22.29 -7.37 -7.66
CA ASN A 69 -22.80 -8.54 -8.37
C ASN A 69 -21.79 -9.23 -9.31
N VAL A 70 -20.50 -8.89 -9.18
CA VAL A 70 -19.41 -9.53 -9.90
C VAL A 70 -18.50 -10.24 -8.88
N PRO A 71 -18.14 -11.52 -9.09
CA PRO A 71 -17.25 -12.24 -8.20
C PRO A 71 -15.92 -11.54 -7.99
N VAL A 72 -15.41 -11.57 -6.76
CA VAL A 72 -14.14 -10.98 -6.35
C VAL A 72 -13.23 -12.02 -5.73
N GLU A 73 -11.98 -12.02 -6.11
CA GLU A 73 -10.90 -12.77 -5.47
C GLU A 73 -9.83 -11.80 -4.97
N LEU A 74 -9.64 -11.72 -3.64
CA LEU A 74 -8.54 -10.99 -3.04
C LEU A 74 -7.44 -11.99 -2.66
N SER A 75 -6.28 -11.82 -3.27
CA SER A 75 -5.06 -12.58 -2.94
C SER A 75 -4.25 -11.79 -1.92
N VAL A 76 -4.25 -12.22 -0.67
CA VAL A 76 -3.62 -11.49 0.42
C VAL A 76 -2.36 -12.21 0.89
N THR A 77 -1.27 -11.46 0.98
CA THR A 77 0.02 -11.90 1.53
C THR A 77 0.47 -10.97 2.64
N LYS A 78 1.53 -11.35 3.36
CA LYS A 78 2.28 -10.41 4.19
C LYS A 78 3.73 -10.35 3.79
N GLU A 79 4.39 -9.23 4.06
CA GLU A 79 5.84 -9.14 4.00
C GLU A 79 6.51 -10.13 4.97
N ALA A 80 7.72 -10.54 4.66
CA ALA A 80 8.52 -11.36 5.57
C ALA A 80 8.72 -10.63 6.90
N GLY A 81 8.56 -11.32 8.01
CA GLY A 81 8.70 -10.75 9.35
C GLY A 81 7.96 -11.55 10.40
N MET A 82 8.27 -11.31 11.66
CA MET A 82 7.74 -12.06 12.80
C MET A 82 6.40 -11.51 13.32
N THR A 83 6.04 -10.28 12.96
CA THR A 83 4.80 -9.67 13.43
C THR A 83 3.59 -10.39 12.83
N PRO A 84 2.67 -10.94 13.66
CA PRO A 84 1.47 -11.61 13.18
C PRO A 84 0.47 -10.58 12.66
N HIS A 85 -0.10 -10.87 11.51
CA HIS A 85 -1.18 -10.07 10.90
C HIS A 85 -2.34 -10.99 10.51
N ASP A 86 -3.53 -10.40 10.36
CA ASP A 86 -4.69 -11.06 9.79
C ASP A 86 -5.40 -10.10 8.82
N PHE A 87 -6.46 -10.55 8.19
CA PHE A 87 -7.27 -9.76 7.26
C PHE A 87 -8.74 -10.11 7.46
N ALA A 88 -9.59 -9.11 7.60
CA ALA A 88 -11.03 -9.34 7.71
C ALA A 88 -11.84 -8.21 7.09
N ILE A 89 -12.95 -8.57 6.41
CA ILE A 89 -14.03 -7.66 6.00
C ILE A 89 -15.32 -8.25 6.56
N LYS A 90 -16.06 -7.47 7.32
CA LYS A 90 -17.31 -7.86 7.96
C LYS A 90 -18.44 -6.94 7.52
N ALA A 91 -19.15 -7.36 6.49
CA ALA A 91 -20.35 -6.70 5.94
C ALA A 91 -21.32 -7.76 5.35
N PRO A 92 -21.85 -8.66 6.19
CA PRO A 92 -22.71 -9.75 5.73
C PRO A 92 -23.96 -9.26 4.98
N GLU A 93 -24.44 -8.06 5.32
CA GLU A 93 -25.57 -7.41 4.65
C GLU A 93 -25.27 -7.03 3.19
N ALA A 94 -23.99 -7.02 2.82
CA ALA A 94 -23.50 -6.77 1.46
C ALA A 94 -22.89 -8.01 0.79
N GLY A 95 -23.10 -9.20 1.37
CA GLY A 95 -22.52 -10.44 0.86
C GLY A 95 -21.01 -10.56 1.12
N ILE A 96 -20.46 -9.81 2.07
CA ILE A 96 -19.02 -9.78 2.36
C ILE A 96 -18.77 -10.20 3.80
N ASP A 97 -18.40 -11.45 4.02
CA ASP A 97 -17.97 -11.96 5.31
C ASP A 97 -16.76 -12.86 5.12
N VAL A 98 -15.59 -12.25 5.10
CA VAL A 98 -14.32 -12.93 4.83
C VAL A 98 -13.30 -12.65 5.93
N ALA A 99 -12.50 -13.67 6.25
CA ALA A 99 -11.41 -13.54 7.20
C ALA A 99 -10.27 -14.52 6.89
N ILE A 100 -9.05 -14.03 7.00
CA ILE A 100 -7.81 -14.82 7.06
C ILE A 100 -7.22 -14.59 8.45
N LYS A 101 -7.26 -15.61 9.30
CA LYS A 101 -6.86 -15.52 10.73
C LYS A 101 -5.37 -15.28 10.96
N SER A 102 -4.54 -15.65 9.98
CA SER A 102 -3.09 -15.45 10.02
C SER A 102 -2.57 -15.31 8.60
N LEU A 103 -2.03 -14.15 8.28
CA LEU A 103 -1.39 -13.91 6.98
C LEU A 103 -0.05 -14.62 6.89
N ASP A 104 0.26 -15.11 5.68
CA ASP A 104 1.53 -15.74 5.33
C ASP A 104 2.21 -14.96 4.19
N THR A 105 3.47 -15.24 3.94
CA THR A 105 4.22 -14.78 2.76
C THR A 105 3.73 -15.44 1.47
N LYS A 106 3.04 -16.58 1.59
CA LYS A 106 2.35 -17.23 0.47
C LYS A 106 0.95 -16.63 0.29
N PRO A 107 0.47 -16.48 -0.96
CA PRO A 107 -0.86 -15.96 -1.25
C PRO A 107 -1.97 -16.80 -0.60
N GLN A 108 -2.87 -16.12 0.08
CA GLN A 108 -4.11 -16.70 0.62
C GLN A 108 -5.28 -15.98 -0.04
N VAL A 109 -6.16 -16.74 -0.70
CA VAL A 109 -7.24 -16.19 -1.49
C VAL A 109 -8.55 -16.24 -0.72
N VAL A 110 -9.22 -15.09 -0.62
CA VAL A 110 -10.63 -15.03 -0.18
C VAL A 110 -11.50 -14.67 -1.38
N LYS A 111 -12.70 -15.29 -1.43
CA LYS A 111 -13.65 -15.14 -2.53
C LYS A 111 -14.99 -14.72 -1.97
N PHE A 112 -15.64 -13.76 -2.65
CA PHE A 112 -16.98 -13.30 -2.31
C PHE A 112 -17.61 -12.61 -3.53
N THR A 113 -18.91 -12.38 -3.48
CA THR A 113 -19.62 -11.56 -4.46
C THR A 113 -20.37 -10.47 -3.71
N PRO A 114 -19.90 -9.21 -3.79
CA PRO A 114 -20.56 -8.10 -3.12
C PRO A 114 -21.91 -7.82 -3.79
N THR A 115 -22.97 -7.66 -3.00
CA THR A 115 -24.33 -7.46 -3.52
C THR A 115 -24.86 -6.05 -3.35
N LYS A 116 -24.12 -5.18 -2.64
CA LYS A 116 -24.58 -3.83 -2.30
C LYS A 116 -23.44 -2.83 -2.46
N ALA A 117 -23.69 -1.75 -3.20
CA ALA A 117 -22.76 -0.64 -3.30
C ALA A 117 -22.53 0.02 -1.94
N GLY A 118 -21.29 0.44 -1.67
CA GLY A 118 -20.90 1.03 -0.39
C GLY A 118 -19.40 0.99 -0.15
N LYS A 119 -18.99 1.45 1.04
CA LYS A 119 -17.60 1.40 1.48
C LYS A 119 -17.48 0.52 2.72
N TYR A 120 -16.71 -0.51 2.61
CA TYR A 120 -16.56 -1.55 3.62
C TYR A 120 -15.10 -1.60 4.09
N PRO A 121 -14.82 -1.40 5.39
CA PRO A 121 -13.44 -1.44 5.86
C PRO A 121 -12.90 -2.86 5.86
N PHE A 122 -11.65 -3.04 5.44
CA PHE A 122 -10.87 -4.22 5.78
C PHE A 122 -9.79 -3.85 6.81
N ILE A 123 -9.59 -4.72 7.78
CA ILE A 123 -8.77 -4.44 8.95
C ILE A 123 -7.91 -5.63 9.35
N CYS A 124 -6.81 -5.35 10.05
CA CYS A 124 -6.13 -6.31 10.89
C CYS A 124 -6.71 -6.25 12.30
N THR A 125 -7.19 -7.39 12.80
CA THR A 125 -7.83 -7.47 14.13
C THR A 125 -6.83 -7.72 15.26
N LYS A 126 -5.54 -7.97 14.93
CA LYS A 126 -4.51 -8.27 15.92
C LYS A 126 -4.29 -7.14 16.90
N LYS A 127 -4.20 -7.52 18.17
CA LYS A 127 -3.87 -6.62 19.28
C LYS A 127 -3.03 -7.38 20.30
N MET A 128 -1.95 -6.80 20.73
CA MET A 128 -1.17 -7.30 21.88
C MET A 128 -1.69 -6.65 23.16
N VAL A 129 -1.57 -7.39 24.26
CA VAL A 129 -1.98 -6.89 25.60
C VAL A 129 -1.22 -5.61 25.91
N PHE A 130 -1.92 -4.59 26.40
CA PHE A 130 -1.39 -3.25 26.73
C PHE A 130 -0.83 -2.44 25.55
N MET A 131 -1.01 -2.86 24.31
CA MET A 131 -0.58 -2.13 23.11
C MET A 131 -1.76 -1.68 22.26
N GLN A 132 -1.53 -0.67 21.41
CA GLN A 132 -2.48 -0.28 20.38
C GLN A 132 -2.73 -1.45 19.42
N SER A 133 -3.98 -1.59 18.95
CA SER A 133 -4.29 -2.58 17.93
C SER A 133 -3.55 -2.25 16.62
N HIS A 134 -3.38 -3.26 15.76
CA HIS A 134 -2.76 -3.02 14.45
C HIS A 134 -3.62 -2.09 13.59
N LYS A 135 -4.94 -2.16 13.72
CA LYS A 135 -5.87 -1.20 13.11
C LYS A 135 -5.58 0.24 13.56
N ASP A 136 -5.41 0.48 14.88
CA ASP A 136 -5.14 1.81 15.42
C ASP A 136 -3.78 2.36 14.98
N LYS A 137 -2.84 1.47 14.66
CA LYS A 137 -1.55 1.80 14.06
C LYS A 137 -1.63 2.09 12.55
N GLY A 138 -2.81 1.92 11.92
CA GLY A 138 -3.03 2.21 10.51
C GLY A 138 -3.27 0.98 9.63
N MET A 139 -3.24 -0.26 10.17
CA MET A 139 -3.44 -1.48 9.37
C MET A 139 -4.91 -1.69 9.05
N GLN A 140 -5.40 -0.87 8.13
CA GLN A 140 -6.76 -0.88 7.63
C GLN A 140 -6.82 -0.33 6.21
N GLY A 141 -7.91 -0.62 5.52
CA GLY A 141 -8.18 -0.08 4.20
C GLY A 141 -9.68 -0.09 3.91
N VAL A 142 -10.04 0.28 2.68
CA VAL A 142 -11.42 0.38 2.23
C VAL A 142 -11.63 -0.45 0.98
N LEU A 143 -12.64 -1.30 0.99
CA LEU A 143 -13.25 -1.90 -0.18
C LEU A 143 -14.45 -1.04 -0.58
N GLU A 144 -14.35 -0.31 -1.68
CA GLU A 144 -15.46 0.40 -2.30
C GLU A 144 -16.15 -0.50 -3.32
N VAL A 145 -17.43 -0.75 -3.13
CA VAL A 145 -18.27 -1.46 -4.09
C VAL A 145 -19.10 -0.43 -4.85
N THR A 146 -18.97 -0.43 -6.17
CA THR A 146 -19.74 0.44 -7.07
C THR A 146 -20.81 -0.35 -7.80
N GLU A 147 -21.78 0.33 -8.39
CA GLU A 147 -22.80 -0.25 -9.27
C GLU A 147 -22.17 -0.89 -10.52
#